data_675a8e128120a7047611cda3e0d750f4
#
_entry.id   675a8e128120a7047611cda3e0d750f4
#
_cell.length_a   1.000
_cell.length_b   1.000
_cell.length_c   1.000
_cell.angle_alpha   90.00
_cell.angle_beta   90.00
_cell.angle_gamma   90.00
#
_symmetry.space_group_name_H-M   'P 1'
#
loop_
_entity.id
_entity.type
_entity.pdbx_description
1 polymer ?
#
loop_
_entity_poly.entity_id
_entity_poly.type
_entity_poly.pdbx_seq_one_letter_code
_entity_poly.pdbx_strand_id
1 'polypeptide(L)'
;MERMRKEEPEFIMETTHGTMKIKLYSKTPLHRENFTNLVAENYYDGIRFHRVIEGFMIQTGDPLSRDTSMINSWGTGGPEKTVPAEFIAEYGHKKGAIAAARKGDMANPKKASSGSQFYIVHDPNTCIHLDGQYTVFGEVTEGLEVIDAIATVATDRYDRPYEDVIILSIKKVEHEEPAAPADTTVVAVVEVEEVKDSTETK
;
A
#
# COMPACT_ATOMS: atom_id res chain seq x y z
N MET A 1 -19.20 1.73 7.53
CA MET A 1 -18.64 2.58 6.44
C MET A 1 -17.72 3.70 6.94
N GLU A 2 -18.00 4.32 8.08
CA GLU A 2 -17.17 5.41 8.61
C GLU A 2 -15.81 4.94 9.15
N ARG A 3 -15.74 3.73 9.72
CA ARG A 3 -14.51 3.10 10.22
C ARG A 3 -13.49 2.86 9.09
N MET A 4 -13.95 2.39 7.92
CA MET A 4 -13.09 2.17 6.75
C MET A 4 -12.48 3.46 6.17
N ARG A 5 -13.09 4.63 6.42
CA ARG A 5 -12.58 5.94 5.95
C ARG A 5 -11.39 6.46 6.75
N LYS A 6 -11.15 5.95 7.96
CA LYS A 6 -10.07 6.38 8.84
C LYS A 6 -8.89 5.40 8.91
N GLU A 7 -9.01 4.22 8.32
CA GLU A 7 -7.94 3.24 8.34
C GLU A 7 -6.75 3.68 7.49
N GLU A 8 -5.56 3.57 8.06
CA GLU A 8 -4.28 3.70 7.37
C GLU A 8 -3.58 2.33 7.39
N PRO A 9 -3.95 1.43 6.48
CA PRO A 9 -3.43 0.08 6.48
C PRO A 9 -1.93 0.06 6.21
N GLU A 10 -1.25 -0.88 6.86
CA GLU A 10 0.17 -1.13 6.68
C GLU A 10 0.40 -2.40 5.86
N PHE A 11 1.51 -2.41 5.12
CA PHE A 11 1.92 -3.53 4.28
C PHE A 11 3.42 -3.76 4.41
N ILE A 12 3.83 -5.01 4.23
CA ILE A 12 5.23 -5.39 4.08
C ILE A 12 5.48 -5.68 2.61
N MET A 13 6.42 -4.95 2.01
CA MET A 13 6.91 -5.18 0.65
C MET A 13 8.28 -5.84 0.74
N GLU A 14 8.37 -7.07 0.30
CA GLU A 14 9.62 -7.80 0.16
C GLU A 14 10.16 -7.64 -1.25
N THR A 15 11.42 -7.24 -1.37
CA THR A 15 12.10 -7.11 -2.65
C THR A 15 13.41 -7.89 -2.67
N THR A 16 13.99 -8.06 -3.84
CA THR A 16 15.33 -8.65 -3.99
C THR A 16 16.45 -7.81 -3.34
N HIS A 17 16.16 -6.58 -2.94
CA HIS A 17 17.11 -5.63 -2.32
C HIS A 17 16.80 -5.30 -0.87
N GLY A 18 15.80 -5.94 -0.28
CA GLY A 18 15.40 -5.75 1.10
C GLY A 18 13.90 -5.55 1.27
N THR A 19 13.50 -5.35 2.51
CA THR A 19 12.10 -5.26 2.93
C THR A 19 11.77 -3.84 3.34
N MET A 20 10.63 -3.35 2.89
CA MET A 20 10.06 -2.05 3.29
C MET A 20 8.70 -2.25 3.94
N LYS A 21 8.44 -1.48 4.99
CA LYS A 21 7.09 -1.35 5.53
C LYS A 21 6.47 -0.07 4.99
N ILE A 22 5.27 -0.18 4.47
CA ILE A 22 4.54 0.93 3.88
C ILE A 22 3.22 1.15 4.60
N LYS A 23 2.78 2.40 4.65
CA LYS A 23 1.49 2.81 5.19
C LYS A 23 0.74 3.60 4.15
N LEU A 24 -0.54 3.32 3.95
CA LEU A 24 -1.40 4.10 3.07
C LEU A 24 -2.22 5.13 3.85
N TYR A 25 -2.44 6.28 3.23
CA TYR A 25 -3.09 7.41 3.86
C TYR A 25 -4.63 7.33 3.82
N SER A 26 -5.25 7.84 4.86
CA SER A 26 -6.71 7.82 5.02
C SER A 26 -7.45 8.79 4.09
N LYS A 27 -6.83 9.92 3.72
CA LYS A 27 -7.46 10.97 2.90
C LYS A 27 -7.42 10.71 1.38
N THR A 28 -6.82 9.59 0.95
CA THR A 28 -6.81 9.12 -0.44
C THR A 28 -7.50 7.76 -0.56
N PRO A 29 -8.81 7.68 -0.27
CA PRO A 29 -9.52 6.41 -0.16
C PRO A 29 -9.55 5.60 -1.46
N LEU A 30 -9.63 6.26 -2.62
CA LEU A 30 -9.69 5.56 -3.91
C LEU A 30 -8.37 4.85 -4.23
N HIS A 31 -7.23 5.52 -4.04
CA HIS A 31 -5.91 4.92 -4.22
C HIS A 31 -5.63 3.84 -3.19
N ARG A 32 -6.01 4.09 -1.92
CA ARG A 32 -5.85 3.12 -0.83
C ARG A 32 -6.62 1.84 -1.10
N GLU A 33 -7.90 1.95 -1.47
CA GLU A 33 -8.75 0.79 -1.78
C GLU A 33 -8.22 0.04 -2.99
N ASN A 34 -7.88 0.75 -4.07
CA ASN A 34 -7.32 0.15 -5.27
C ASN A 34 -6.04 -0.64 -5.00
N PHE A 35 -5.08 -0.04 -4.29
CA PHE A 35 -3.84 -0.71 -3.92
C PHE A 35 -4.08 -1.92 -3.03
N THR A 36 -4.95 -1.79 -2.01
CA THR A 36 -5.29 -2.89 -1.09
C THR A 36 -5.88 -4.09 -1.85
N ASN A 37 -6.77 -3.84 -2.80
CA ASN A 37 -7.37 -4.90 -3.62
C ASN A 37 -6.33 -5.60 -4.49
N LEU A 38 -5.45 -4.86 -5.14
CA LEU A 38 -4.37 -5.44 -5.95
C LEU A 38 -3.41 -6.29 -5.11
N VAL A 39 -3.09 -5.85 -3.89
CA VAL A 39 -2.27 -6.63 -2.95
C VAL A 39 -2.98 -7.92 -2.55
N ALA A 40 -4.29 -7.88 -2.28
CA ALA A 40 -5.07 -9.07 -1.94
C ALA A 40 -5.10 -10.12 -3.08
N GLU A 41 -4.95 -9.66 -4.32
CA GLU A 41 -4.85 -10.50 -5.52
C GLU A 41 -3.41 -10.94 -5.85
N ASN A 42 -2.41 -10.60 -5.01
CA ASN A 42 -0.98 -10.81 -5.26
C ASN A 42 -0.51 -10.19 -6.59
N TYR A 43 -1.16 -9.11 -7.02
CA TYR A 43 -0.92 -8.48 -8.32
C TYR A 43 0.52 -8.03 -8.52
N TYR A 44 1.20 -7.61 -7.46
CA TYR A 44 2.55 -7.06 -7.55
C TYR A 44 3.66 -8.10 -7.53
N ASP A 45 3.35 -9.36 -7.26
CA ASP A 45 4.35 -10.43 -7.18
C ASP A 45 5.07 -10.62 -8.52
N GLY A 46 6.39 -10.61 -8.49
CA GLY A 46 7.24 -10.75 -9.67
C GLY A 46 7.39 -9.50 -10.54
N ILE A 47 6.75 -8.39 -10.18
CA ILE A 47 6.88 -7.12 -10.90
C ILE A 47 8.24 -6.48 -10.60
N ARG A 48 8.88 -5.90 -11.62
CA ARG A 48 10.17 -5.23 -11.51
C ARG A 48 10.01 -3.74 -11.25
N PHE A 49 11.05 -3.16 -10.64
CA PHE A 49 11.29 -1.72 -10.71
C PHE A 49 11.88 -1.42 -12.08
N HIS A 50 11.06 -0.98 -13.01
CA HIS A 50 11.41 -0.81 -14.41
C HIS A 50 12.03 0.57 -14.74
N ARG A 51 11.94 1.51 -13.80
CA ARG A 51 12.52 2.86 -13.95
C ARG A 51 13.08 3.32 -12.60
N VAL A 52 14.38 3.50 -12.55
CA VAL A 52 15.11 3.87 -11.34
C VAL A 52 16.04 5.03 -11.67
N ILE A 53 15.88 6.15 -10.98
CA ILE A 53 16.70 7.35 -11.15
C ILE A 53 17.22 7.76 -9.79
N GLU A 54 18.54 7.59 -9.57
CA GLU A 54 19.21 8.07 -8.37
C GLU A 54 19.00 9.57 -8.21
N GLY A 55 18.73 10.01 -6.99
CA GLY A 55 18.43 11.43 -6.70
C GLY A 55 17.04 11.86 -7.13
N PHE A 56 16.16 10.93 -7.55
CA PHE A 56 14.79 11.25 -7.95
C PHE A 56 13.78 10.27 -7.35
N MET A 57 13.55 9.11 -7.99
CA MET A 57 12.53 8.15 -7.57
C MET A 57 12.84 6.74 -8.08
N ILE A 58 12.15 5.76 -7.53
CA ILE A 58 12.11 4.37 -8.01
C ILE A 58 10.67 4.01 -8.38
N GLN A 59 10.44 3.53 -9.59
CA GLN A 59 9.10 3.26 -10.14
C GLN A 59 8.89 1.79 -10.46
N THR A 60 7.70 1.31 -10.17
CA THR A 60 7.28 -0.08 -10.32
C THR A 60 5.78 -0.18 -10.64
N GLY A 61 5.23 -1.39 -10.62
CA GLY A 61 3.79 -1.63 -10.75
C GLY A 61 3.30 -1.91 -12.16
N ASP A 62 4.20 -2.04 -13.13
CA ASP A 62 3.85 -2.46 -14.48
C ASP A 62 3.87 -4.00 -14.61
N PRO A 63 2.72 -4.66 -14.86
CA PRO A 63 2.66 -6.11 -15.00
C PRO A 63 3.46 -6.65 -16.18
N LEU A 64 3.69 -5.85 -17.24
CA LEU A 64 4.53 -6.23 -18.37
C LEU A 64 5.98 -6.48 -17.95
N SER A 65 6.42 -5.86 -16.87
CA SER A 65 7.79 -6.02 -16.36
C SER A 65 8.08 -7.41 -15.78
N ARG A 66 7.09 -8.28 -15.64
CA ARG A 66 7.31 -9.69 -15.30
C ARG A 66 8.00 -10.46 -16.44
N ASP A 67 7.76 -10.05 -17.67
CA ASP A 67 8.27 -10.72 -18.88
C ASP A 67 9.39 -9.89 -19.52
N THR A 68 10.60 -10.44 -19.51
CA THR A 68 11.77 -9.77 -20.10
C THR A 68 11.67 -9.64 -21.62
N SER A 69 10.86 -10.46 -22.28
CA SER A 69 10.61 -10.31 -23.73
C SER A 69 9.84 -9.03 -24.05
N MET A 70 9.11 -8.49 -23.07
CA MET A 70 8.32 -7.26 -23.17
C MET A 70 9.09 -5.99 -22.79
N ILE A 71 10.40 -6.07 -22.63
CA ILE A 71 11.23 -4.97 -22.11
C ILE A 71 11.03 -3.63 -22.82
N ASN A 72 10.75 -3.65 -24.11
CA ASN A 72 10.50 -2.44 -24.90
C ASN A 72 9.14 -1.78 -24.60
N SER A 73 8.24 -2.50 -23.94
CA SER A 73 6.91 -2.04 -23.55
C SER A 73 6.80 -1.75 -22.04
N TRP A 74 7.85 -2.00 -21.27
CA TRP A 74 7.84 -1.71 -19.83
C TRP A 74 7.54 -0.24 -19.58
N GLY A 75 6.69 0.02 -18.60
CA GLY A 75 6.19 1.35 -18.27
C GLY A 75 4.85 1.70 -18.95
N THR A 76 4.37 0.86 -19.86
CA THR A 76 3.10 1.10 -20.58
C THR A 76 1.93 0.26 -20.09
N GLY A 77 2.19 -0.76 -19.25
CA GLY A 77 1.19 -1.70 -18.76
C GLY A 77 0.44 -1.23 -17.53
N GLY A 78 -0.60 -1.98 -17.22
CA GLY A 78 -1.44 -1.79 -16.04
C GLY A 78 -2.91 -2.04 -16.36
N PRO A 79 -3.78 -2.03 -15.33
CA PRO A 79 -5.22 -2.11 -15.53
C PRO A 79 -5.73 -0.98 -16.43
N GLU A 80 -6.74 -1.26 -17.27
CA GLU A 80 -7.40 -0.22 -18.10
C GLU A 80 -8.07 0.85 -17.25
N LYS A 81 -8.59 0.46 -16.09
CA LYS A 81 -9.24 1.37 -15.15
C LYS A 81 -8.20 2.26 -14.46
N THR A 82 -8.33 3.56 -14.68
CA THR A 82 -7.55 4.58 -13.97
C THR A 82 -8.22 4.98 -12.66
N VAL A 83 -7.43 5.55 -11.74
CA VAL A 83 -7.92 6.07 -10.46
C VAL A 83 -8.00 7.59 -10.54
N PRO A 84 -9.16 8.21 -10.25
CA PRO A 84 -9.27 9.67 -10.20
C PRO A 84 -8.24 10.28 -9.26
N ALA A 85 -7.70 11.45 -9.62
CA ALA A 85 -6.73 12.15 -8.79
C ALA A 85 -7.31 12.51 -7.41
N GLU A 86 -6.49 12.36 -6.37
CA GLU A 86 -6.79 12.72 -4.99
C GLU A 86 -5.65 13.58 -4.43
N PHE A 87 -5.58 14.84 -4.85
CA PHE A 87 -4.54 15.77 -4.41
C PHE A 87 -4.85 16.30 -3.02
N ILE A 88 -3.98 15.98 -2.05
CA ILE A 88 -4.09 16.41 -0.65
C ILE A 88 -2.86 17.27 -0.32
N ALA A 89 -3.07 18.52 0.02
CA ALA A 89 -1.99 19.48 0.23
C ALA A 89 -0.99 19.07 1.33
N GLU A 90 -1.45 18.29 2.32
CA GLU A 90 -0.61 17.79 3.41
C GLU A 90 0.35 16.66 2.96
N TYR A 91 0.05 16.00 1.84
CA TYR A 91 0.79 14.83 1.37
C TYR A 91 1.77 15.24 0.26
N GLY A 92 2.93 15.74 0.70
CA GLY A 92 4.02 16.10 -0.20
C GLY A 92 4.93 14.92 -0.57
N HIS A 93 5.75 15.14 -1.58
CA HIS A 93 6.78 14.21 -2.05
C HIS A 93 8.02 14.20 -1.14
N LYS A 94 7.86 13.85 0.13
CA LYS A 94 8.99 13.61 1.04
C LYS A 94 9.72 12.31 0.67
N LYS A 95 10.95 12.09 1.19
CA LYS A 95 11.65 10.81 1.03
C LYS A 95 10.77 9.67 1.54
N GLY A 96 10.61 8.63 0.72
CA GLY A 96 9.75 7.48 1.02
C GLY A 96 8.27 7.68 0.70
N ALA A 97 7.84 8.87 0.24
CA ALA A 97 6.47 9.06 -0.22
C ALA A 97 6.16 8.12 -1.38
N ILE A 98 4.96 7.54 -1.36
CA ILE A 98 4.44 6.66 -2.40
C ILE A 98 3.39 7.43 -3.19
N ALA A 99 3.65 7.62 -4.47
CA ALA A 99 2.78 8.36 -5.37
C ALA A 99 2.43 7.54 -6.62
N ALA A 100 1.22 7.74 -7.12
CA ALA A 100 0.77 7.04 -8.32
C ALA A 100 1.37 7.65 -9.58
N ALA A 101 1.90 6.81 -10.47
CA ALA A 101 2.28 7.21 -11.80
C ALA A 101 1.04 7.55 -12.66
N ARG A 102 1.21 8.31 -13.71
CA ARG A 102 0.13 8.67 -14.65
C ARG A 102 0.67 9.05 -16.01
N LYS A 103 -0.22 9.06 -16.99
CA LYS A 103 0.08 9.60 -18.32
C LYS A 103 0.22 11.12 -18.25
N GLY A 104 0.99 11.68 -19.20
CA GLY A 104 1.19 13.13 -19.32
C GLY A 104 -0.11 13.90 -19.60
N ASP A 105 -0.12 15.20 -19.27
CA ASP A 105 -1.31 16.05 -19.27
C ASP A 105 -2.03 16.13 -20.62
N MET A 106 -1.31 16.05 -21.74
CA MET A 106 -1.93 16.09 -23.08
C MET A 106 -2.84 14.88 -23.33
N ALA A 107 -2.41 13.68 -22.89
CA ALA A 107 -3.19 12.45 -23.04
C ALA A 107 -4.15 12.23 -21.86
N ASN A 108 -3.96 12.97 -20.76
CA ASN A 108 -4.66 12.76 -19.50
C ASN A 108 -4.90 14.09 -18.75
N PRO A 109 -5.73 14.98 -19.29
CA PRO A 109 -5.95 16.32 -18.72
C PRO A 109 -6.60 16.26 -17.32
N LYS A 110 -7.27 15.18 -16.98
CA LYS A 110 -7.84 14.95 -15.64
C LYS A 110 -6.82 14.49 -14.60
N LYS A 111 -5.58 14.24 -15.02
CA LYS A 111 -4.50 13.75 -14.15
C LYS A 111 -4.85 12.47 -13.38
N ALA A 112 -5.70 11.63 -13.98
CA ALA A 112 -6.05 10.34 -13.40
C ALA A 112 -4.82 9.44 -13.30
N SER A 113 -4.72 8.70 -12.22
CA SER A 113 -3.58 7.83 -11.93
C SER A 113 -3.67 6.50 -12.69
N SER A 114 -2.50 5.91 -12.97
CA SER A 114 -2.42 4.51 -13.37
C SER A 114 -3.12 3.62 -12.34
N GLY A 115 -3.76 2.57 -12.82
CA GLY A 115 -4.41 1.58 -11.95
C GLY A 115 -3.43 0.76 -11.10
N SER A 116 -2.14 0.69 -11.46
CA SER A 116 -1.16 -0.14 -10.74
C SER A 116 0.22 0.47 -10.60
N GLN A 117 0.68 1.32 -11.53
CA GLN A 117 2.03 1.87 -11.46
C GLN A 117 2.14 2.95 -10.40
N PHE A 118 3.20 2.88 -9.60
CA PHE A 118 3.54 3.86 -8.58
C PHE A 118 5.04 4.05 -8.47
N TYR A 119 5.45 5.13 -7.85
CA TYR A 119 6.86 5.41 -7.55
C TYR A 119 7.05 5.77 -6.07
N ILE A 120 8.26 5.53 -5.60
CA ILE A 120 8.70 5.88 -4.25
C ILE A 120 9.77 6.94 -4.37
N VAL A 121 9.62 8.04 -3.65
CA VAL A 121 10.55 9.18 -3.69
C VAL A 121 11.88 8.82 -3.04
N HIS A 122 12.98 9.05 -3.76
CA HIS A 122 14.33 8.93 -3.24
C HIS A 122 14.84 10.27 -2.69
N ASP A 123 14.84 11.33 -3.52
CA ASP A 123 15.23 12.67 -3.09
C ASP A 123 14.03 13.64 -3.18
N PRO A 124 13.54 14.17 -2.05
CA PRO A 124 12.43 15.10 -2.04
C PRO A 124 12.72 16.41 -2.77
N ASN A 125 13.97 16.88 -2.79
CA ASN A 125 14.33 18.17 -3.42
C ASN A 125 14.06 18.19 -4.93
N THR A 126 14.17 17.03 -5.57
CA THR A 126 13.89 16.88 -7.01
C THR A 126 12.42 16.62 -7.32
N CYS A 127 11.60 16.35 -6.30
CA CYS A 127 10.20 15.96 -6.44
C CYS A 127 9.20 17.06 -6.05
N ILE A 128 9.64 18.20 -5.50
CA ILE A 128 8.75 19.29 -5.04
C ILE A 128 7.76 19.74 -6.13
N HIS A 129 8.21 19.80 -7.38
CA HIS A 129 7.38 20.22 -8.52
C HIS A 129 6.24 19.24 -8.84
N LEU A 130 6.26 18.04 -8.25
CA LEU A 130 5.23 17.02 -8.42
C LEU A 130 4.08 17.17 -7.42
N ASP A 131 4.25 17.97 -6.35
CA ASP A 131 3.22 18.24 -5.38
C ASP A 131 1.98 18.85 -6.05
N GLY A 132 0.80 18.30 -5.78
CA GLY A 132 -0.45 18.71 -6.42
C GLY A 132 -0.58 18.33 -7.90
N GLN A 133 0.40 17.61 -8.47
CA GLN A 133 0.39 17.12 -9.84
C GLN A 133 0.25 15.60 -9.94
N TYR A 134 0.68 14.89 -8.90
CA TYR A 134 0.60 13.44 -8.75
C TYR A 134 0.00 13.12 -7.37
N THR A 135 -0.82 12.09 -7.30
CA THR A 135 -1.44 11.68 -6.03
C THR A 135 -0.44 10.93 -5.17
N VAL A 136 -0.06 11.53 -4.05
CA VAL A 136 0.67 10.86 -2.96
C VAL A 136 -0.34 10.17 -2.06
N PHE A 137 -0.27 8.85 -1.94
CA PHE A 137 -1.27 8.06 -1.23
C PHE A 137 -0.73 7.19 -0.09
N GLY A 138 0.57 7.25 0.16
CA GLY A 138 1.21 6.51 1.24
C GLY A 138 2.66 6.90 1.45
N GLU A 139 3.32 6.16 2.32
CA GLU A 139 4.73 6.35 2.64
C GLU A 139 5.41 5.05 3.09
N VAL A 140 6.71 4.97 2.89
CA VAL A 140 7.57 3.97 3.52
C VAL A 140 7.87 4.43 4.94
N THR A 141 7.50 3.61 5.92
CA THR A 141 7.69 3.90 7.36
C THR A 141 8.93 3.23 7.93
N GLU A 142 9.34 2.09 7.36
CA GLU A 142 10.55 1.35 7.74
C GLU A 142 11.24 0.83 6.47
N GLY A 143 12.56 0.76 6.47
CA GLY A 143 13.34 0.29 5.31
C GLY A 143 13.66 1.40 4.31
N LEU A 144 13.82 2.66 4.75
CA LEU A 144 14.22 3.78 3.87
C LEU A 144 15.57 3.53 3.19
N GLU A 145 16.47 2.78 3.83
CA GLU A 145 17.75 2.34 3.27
C GLU A 145 17.59 1.40 2.06
N VAL A 146 16.47 0.69 1.96
CA VAL A 146 16.15 -0.15 0.80
C VAL A 146 15.87 0.71 -0.42
N ILE A 147 15.23 1.87 -0.24
CA ILE A 147 15.04 2.86 -1.32
C ILE A 147 16.40 3.30 -1.85
N ASP A 148 17.35 3.62 -0.97
CA ASP A 148 18.70 4.03 -1.35
C ASP A 148 19.43 2.91 -2.09
N ALA A 149 19.33 1.67 -1.60
CA ALA A 149 19.93 0.50 -2.24
C ALA A 149 19.37 0.28 -3.67
N ILE A 150 18.08 0.42 -3.87
CA ILE A 150 17.47 0.30 -5.20
C ILE A 150 17.82 1.47 -6.09
N ALA A 151 17.79 2.71 -5.57
CA ALA A 151 18.04 3.92 -6.34
C ALA A 151 19.46 3.99 -6.91
N THR A 152 20.43 3.32 -6.28
CA THR A 152 21.85 3.35 -6.67
C THR A 152 22.29 2.19 -7.55
N VAL A 153 21.39 1.29 -7.97
CA VAL A 153 21.75 0.22 -8.91
C VAL A 153 22.13 0.78 -10.27
N ALA A 154 23.03 0.10 -10.97
CA ALA A 154 23.38 0.49 -12.33
C ALA A 154 22.21 0.31 -13.29
N THR A 155 21.95 1.31 -14.11
CA THR A 155 20.85 1.37 -15.07
C THR A 155 21.32 1.58 -16.50
N ASP A 156 20.49 1.19 -17.45
CA ASP A 156 20.70 1.48 -18.86
C ASP A 156 20.29 2.93 -19.21
N ARG A 157 20.41 3.29 -20.50
CA ARG A 157 20.02 4.62 -21.02
C ARG A 157 18.53 4.98 -20.88
N TYR A 158 17.70 4.00 -20.50
CA TYR A 158 16.27 4.16 -20.27
C TYR A 158 15.92 4.10 -18.78
N ASP A 159 16.91 4.23 -17.89
CA ASP A 159 16.79 4.16 -16.44
C ASP A 159 16.26 2.80 -15.95
N ARG A 160 16.49 1.73 -16.72
CA ARG A 160 16.14 0.36 -16.33
C ARG A 160 17.35 -0.29 -15.67
N PRO A 161 17.16 -0.89 -14.47
CA PRO A 161 18.22 -1.65 -13.81
C PRO A 161 18.79 -2.75 -14.73
N TYR A 162 20.11 -2.87 -14.79
CA TYR A 162 20.76 -3.99 -15.50
C TYR A 162 20.53 -5.31 -14.76
N GLU A 163 20.59 -5.29 -13.43
CA GLU A 163 20.19 -6.42 -12.60
C GLU A 163 18.76 -6.20 -12.11
N ASP A 164 17.94 -7.22 -12.25
CA ASP A 164 16.53 -7.13 -11.90
C ASP A 164 16.32 -6.78 -10.43
N VAL A 165 15.53 -5.75 -10.18
CA VAL A 165 14.99 -5.43 -8.86
C VAL A 165 13.53 -5.84 -8.87
N ILE A 166 13.20 -6.89 -8.12
CA ILE A 166 11.90 -7.56 -8.20
C ILE A 166 11.15 -7.42 -6.87
N ILE A 167 9.86 -7.12 -6.95
CA ILE A 167 8.93 -7.28 -5.83
C ILE A 167 8.66 -8.78 -5.67
N LEU A 168 9.07 -9.35 -4.55
CA LEU A 168 8.83 -10.75 -4.23
C LEU A 168 7.40 -10.94 -3.73
N SER A 169 6.94 -10.07 -2.85
CA SER A 169 5.57 -10.04 -2.37
C SER A 169 5.23 -8.68 -1.73
N ILE A 170 3.94 -8.35 -1.71
CA ILE A 170 3.39 -7.30 -0.83
C ILE A 170 2.25 -7.93 -0.05
N LYS A 171 2.27 -7.80 1.28
CA LYS A 171 1.25 -8.36 2.16
C LYS A 171 0.76 -7.33 3.16
N LYS A 172 -0.56 -7.31 3.37
CA LYS A 172 -1.16 -6.47 4.41
C LYS A 172 -0.76 -6.98 5.79
N VAL A 173 -0.39 -6.05 6.68
CA VAL A 173 -0.15 -6.37 8.10
C VAL A 173 -1.51 -6.55 8.78
N GLU A 174 -1.72 -7.75 9.33
CA GLU A 174 -2.89 -8.04 10.16
C GLU A 174 -2.61 -7.50 11.57
N HIS A 175 -3.35 -6.49 11.98
CA HIS A 175 -3.40 -6.10 13.39
C HIS A 175 -4.45 -6.96 14.07
N GLU A 176 -4.04 -7.86 14.97
CA GLU A 176 -4.99 -8.54 15.84
C GLU A 176 -5.79 -7.49 16.62
N GLU A 177 -7.09 -7.37 16.35
CA GLU A 177 -7.97 -6.62 17.24
C GLU A 177 -7.87 -7.27 18.62
N PRO A 178 -7.67 -6.50 19.72
CA PRO A 178 -7.78 -7.08 21.04
C PRO A 178 -9.17 -7.71 21.14
N ALA A 179 -9.21 -9.01 21.42
CA ALA A 179 -10.45 -9.76 21.59
C ALA A 179 -11.36 -8.96 22.51
N ALA A 180 -12.58 -8.68 22.06
CA ALA A 180 -13.60 -8.07 22.89
C ALA A 180 -13.68 -8.87 24.19
N PRO A 181 -13.73 -8.23 25.38
CA PRO A 181 -13.82 -8.96 26.63
C PRO A 181 -15.04 -9.87 26.54
N ALA A 182 -14.81 -11.17 26.76
CA ALA A 182 -15.88 -12.14 26.82
C ALA A 182 -16.91 -11.65 27.85
N ASP A 183 -18.13 -11.43 27.39
CA ASP A 183 -19.26 -11.08 28.23
C ASP A 183 -19.45 -12.21 29.23
N THR A 184 -18.95 -12.00 30.44
CA THR A 184 -19.15 -12.95 31.54
C THR A 184 -20.58 -12.79 32.00
N THR A 185 -21.48 -13.51 31.35
CA THR A 185 -22.84 -13.69 31.83
C THR A 185 -22.76 -14.39 33.16
N VAL A 186 -22.85 -13.64 34.23
CA VAL A 186 -23.00 -14.13 35.58
C VAL A 186 -24.37 -14.81 35.62
N VAL A 187 -24.39 -16.14 35.55
CA VAL A 187 -25.59 -16.93 35.83
C VAL A 187 -25.84 -16.82 37.33
N ALA A 188 -26.84 -16.03 37.71
CA ALA A 188 -27.32 -15.99 39.07
C ALA A 188 -27.94 -17.37 39.41
N VAL A 189 -27.27 -18.10 40.29
CA VAL A 189 -27.82 -19.30 40.89
C VAL A 189 -28.90 -18.86 41.88
N VAL A 190 -30.14 -19.14 41.53
CA VAL A 190 -31.27 -19.00 42.47
C VAL A 190 -31.24 -20.22 43.38
N GLU A 191 -30.84 -20.04 44.65
CA GLU A 191 -31.06 -21.02 45.70
C GLU A 191 -32.54 -21.13 45.97
N VAL A 192 -33.10 -22.32 45.75
CA VAL A 192 -34.46 -22.67 46.17
C VAL A 192 -34.37 -23.17 47.59
N GLU A 193 -34.84 -22.40 48.57
CA GLU A 193 -35.05 -22.86 49.92
C GLU A 193 -36.18 -23.89 49.95
N GLU A 194 -35.86 -25.13 50.40
CA GLU A 194 -36.84 -26.16 50.77
C GLU A 194 -37.59 -25.74 52.04
N VAL A 195 -38.87 -25.48 51.90
CA VAL A 195 -39.77 -25.30 53.01
C VAL A 195 -40.14 -26.71 53.50
N LYS A 196 -39.63 -27.11 54.68
CA LYS A 196 -40.10 -28.26 55.43
C LYS A 196 -41.45 -27.93 56.05
N ASP A 197 -42.49 -28.55 55.52
CA ASP A 197 -43.80 -28.57 56.15
C ASP A 197 -43.84 -29.70 57.18
N SER A 198 -43.96 -29.27 58.43
CA SER A 198 -44.19 -30.15 59.55
C SER A 198 -45.68 -30.15 59.88
N THR A 199 -46.40 -31.19 59.49
CA THR A 199 -47.73 -31.49 60.09
C THR A 199 -47.70 -32.76 60.89
N GLU A 200 -47.59 -32.59 62.19
CA GLU A 200 -48.05 -33.47 63.14
C GLU A 200 -49.57 -33.43 63.22
N THR A 201 -50.23 -34.55 63.17
CA THR A 201 -51.54 -34.73 63.92
C THR A 201 -51.79 -36.15 64.17
N LYS A 202 -51.84 -36.47 65.42
CA LYS A 202 -52.71 -37.28 66.22
C LYS A 202 -53.22 -38.65 65.67
#